data_7a205737eec82d9551c27b33ae79633f
#
_entry.id   7a205737eec82d9551c27b33ae79633f
#
_cell.length_a   1.000
_cell.length_b   1.000
_cell.length_c   1.000
_cell.angle_alpha   90.00
_cell.angle_beta   90.00
_cell.angle_gamma   90.00
#
_symmetry.space_group_name_H-M   'P 1'
#
loop_
_entity.id
_entity.type
_entity.pdbx_description
1 polymer ?
#
loop_
_entity_poly.entity_id
_entity_poly.type
_entity_poly.pdbx_seq_one_letter_code
_entity_poly.pdbx_strand_id
1 'polypeptide(L)'
;LLDRLNHVVNSEFAHVTYTEAVNILIEDSKAGKVKFDNKVEWGCDLQTEHERYLTEQVFKRPLFVTDYPKEIKAFYMKLNDDQKTVAAMDLLVPGVGEIIGGSQREENYDVLVERMKELGLKEEDYNFYLDLRRYGTNKHAGFGLGFERAVMYITGVSNIRRSEERRV
;
A
#
# COMPACT_ATOMS: atom_id res chain seq x y z
N LEU A 1 0.76 -23.35 -7.28
CA LEU A 1 1.84 -22.40 -6.96
C LEU A 1 2.60 -21.96 -8.19
N LEU A 2 3.22 -22.88 -8.93
CA LEU A 2 4.02 -22.56 -10.13
C LEU A 2 3.23 -21.78 -11.18
N ASP A 3 1.99 -22.16 -11.46
CA ASP A 3 1.12 -21.46 -12.40
C ASP A 3 0.87 -20.01 -11.99
N ARG A 4 0.66 -19.76 -10.68
CA ARG A 4 0.52 -18.42 -10.14
C ARG A 4 1.79 -17.58 -10.31
N LEU A 5 2.95 -18.16 -9.98
CA LEU A 5 4.24 -17.47 -10.11
C LEU A 5 4.56 -17.19 -11.58
N ASN A 6 4.34 -18.16 -12.48
CA ASN A 6 4.51 -17.99 -13.92
C ASN A 6 3.56 -16.92 -14.47
N HIS A 7 2.31 -16.88 -13.99
CA HIS A 7 1.37 -15.84 -14.38
C HIS A 7 1.87 -14.46 -13.99
N VAL A 8 2.36 -14.29 -12.77
CA VAL A 8 2.90 -13.01 -12.28
C VAL A 8 4.11 -12.57 -13.08
N VAL A 9 5.08 -13.46 -13.32
CA VAL A 9 6.30 -13.15 -14.09
C VAL A 9 6.00 -12.71 -15.52
N ASN A 10 4.95 -13.28 -16.13
CA ASN A 10 4.56 -13.00 -17.51
C ASN A 10 3.44 -11.96 -17.66
N SER A 11 2.94 -11.41 -16.56
CA SER A 11 1.87 -10.40 -16.59
C SER A 11 2.44 -8.99 -16.57
N GLU A 12 1.87 -8.12 -17.37
CA GLU A 12 1.97 -6.67 -17.15
C GLU A 12 1.23 -6.31 -15.87
N PHE A 13 1.86 -5.57 -14.96
CA PHE A 13 1.22 -5.14 -13.72
C PHE A 13 0.20 -4.04 -14.02
N ALA A 14 -0.98 -4.15 -13.43
CA ALA A 14 -1.99 -3.12 -13.54
C ALA A 14 -1.65 -1.92 -12.65
N HIS A 15 -2.19 -0.77 -13.02
CA HIS A 15 -2.05 0.48 -12.25
C HIS A 15 -3.45 1.07 -12.06
N VAL A 16 -3.74 1.50 -10.84
CA VAL A 16 -5.00 2.16 -10.50
C VAL A 16 -4.76 3.13 -9.33
N THR A 17 -5.49 4.23 -9.30
CA THR A 17 -5.49 5.10 -8.12
C THR A 17 -6.34 4.48 -7.01
N TYR A 18 -6.08 4.84 -5.76
CA TYR A 18 -6.90 4.42 -4.62
C TYR A 18 -8.38 4.80 -4.84
N THR A 19 -8.64 6.00 -5.36
CA THR A 19 -10.01 6.46 -5.63
C THR A 19 -10.73 5.57 -6.64
N GLU A 20 -10.08 5.20 -7.73
CA GLU A 20 -10.64 4.28 -8.73
C GLU A 20 -10.85 2.89 -8.13
N ALA A 21 -9.87 2.38 -7.38
CA ALA A 21 -9.98 1.08 -6.71
C ALA A 21 -11.19 1.02 -5.76
N VAL A 22 -11.35 2.04 -4.91
CA VAL A 22 -12.49 2.12 -3.98
C VAL A 22 -13.82 2.24 -4.73
N ASN A 23 -13.87 3.01 -5.82
CA ASN A 23 -15.10 3.11 -6.62
C ASN A 23 -15.49 1.76 -7.23
N ILE A 24 -14.54 0.99 -7.76
CA ILE A 24 -14.79 -0.37 -8.26
C ILE A 24 -15.35 -1.27 -7.15
N LEU A 25 -14.74 -1.25 -5.97
CA LEU A 25 -15.20 -2.06 -4.83
C LEU A 25 -16.62 -1.70 -4.39
N ILE A 26 -16.94 -0.40 -4.34
CA ILE A 26 -18.28 0.09 -3.97
C ILE A 26 -19.30 -0.31 -5.02
N GLU A 27 -19.01 -0.13 -6.31
CA GLU A 27 -19.91 -0.47 -7.41
C GLU A 27 -20.20 -1.97 -7.46
N ASP A 28 -19.17 -2.81 -7.34
CA ASP A 28 -19.32 -4.26 -7.37
C ASP A 28 -20.08 -4.80 -6.14
N SER A 29 -19.86 -4.18 -4.98
CA SER A 29 -20.61 -4.49 -3.77
C SER A 29 -22.11 -4.10 -3.92
N LYS A 30 -22.41 -2.91 -4.45
CA LYS A 30 -23.79 -2.45 -4.72
C LYS A 30 -24.48 -3.31 -5.78
N ALA A 31 -23.75 -3.77 -6.78
CA ALA A 31 -24.26 -4.67 -7.82
C ALA A 31 -24.48 -6.12 -7.32
N GLY A 32 -24.13 -6.42 -6.07
CA GLY A 32 -24.27 -7.75 -5.49
C GLY A 32 -23.26 -8.79 -6.02
N LYS A 33 -22.20 -8.36 -6.71
CA LYS A 33 -21.15 -9.26 -7.20
C LYS A 33 -20.29 -9.81 -6.08
N VAL A 34 -20.12 -9.04 -5.00
CA VAL A 34 -19.33 -9.39 -3.83
C VAL A 34 -19.98 -8.79 -2.58
N LYS A 35 -19.80 -9.47 -1.45
CA LYS A 35 -20.13 -8.95 -0.13
C LYS A 35 -18.86 -8.95 0.69
N PHE A 36 -18.43 -7.77 1.12
CA PHE A 36 -17.29 -7.60 2.00
C PHE A 36 -17.73 -7.64 3.47
N ASP A 37 -16.89 -8.17 4.33
CA ASP A 37 -17.10 -8.15 5.78
C ASP A 37 -16.84 -6.75 6.35
N ASN A 38 -15.88 -6.03 5.76
CA ASN A 38 -15.56 -4.66 6.12
C ASN A 38 -16.16 -3.68 5.10
N LYS A 39 -16.78 -2.61 5.62
CA LYS A 39 -17.38 -1.57 4.79
C LYS A 39 -16.32 -0.87 3.94
N VAL A 40 -16.61 -0.71 2.67
CA VAL A 40 -15.77 0.08 1.75
C VAL A 40 -16.36 1.47 1.59
N GLU A 41 -15.55 2.48 1.90
CA GLU A 41 -15.85 3.90 1.63
C GLU A 41 -14.54 4.64 1.36
N TRP A 42 -14.62 5.80 0.69
CA TRP A 42 -13.42 6.59 0.44
C TRP A 42 -12.79 7.07 1.75
N GLY A 43 -11.48 6.90 1.88
CA GLY A 43 -10.75 7.21 3.11
C GLY A 43 -10.59 6.01 4.06
N CYS A 44 -11.19 4.85 3.78
CA CYS A 44 -10.95 3.65 4.57
C CYS A 44 -9.61 3.00 4.23
N ASP A 45 -9.00 2.35 5.21
CA ASP A 45 -7.85 1.49 4.97
C ASP A 45 -8.31 0.19 4.29
N LEU A 46 -7.70 -0.15 3.13
CA LEU A 46 -8.05 -1.36 2.39
C LEU A 46 -7.65 -2.59 3.21
N GLN A 47 -8.60 -3.48 3.42
CA GLN A 47 -8.36 -4.74 4.09
C GLN A 47 -7.94 -5.81 3.08
N THR A 48 -7.30 -6.87 3.54
CA THR A 48 -6.82 -7.97 2.68
C THR A 48 -7.91 -8.55 1.77
N GLU A 49 -9.17 -8.56 2.20
CA GLU A 49 -10.29 -9.00 1.35
C GLU A 49 -10.50 -8.10 0.13
N HIS A 50 -10.37 -6.77 0.31
CA HIS A 50 -10.47 -5.77 -0.76
C HIS A 50 -9.31 -5.90 -1.75
N GLU A 51 -8.09 -6.00 -1.23
CA GLU A 51 -6.86 -6.15 -2.02
C GLU A 51 -6.88 -7.43 -2.86
N ARG A 52 -7.28 -8.53 -2.25
CA ARG A 52 -7.41 -9.81 -2.96
C ARG A 52 -8.53 -9.79 -3.98
N TYR A 53 -9.66 -9.17 -3.69
CA TYR A 53 -10.73 -9.03 -4.67
C TYR A 53 -10.26 -8.26 -5.91
N LEU A 54 -9.56 -7.15 -5.72
CA LEU A 54 -8.98 -6.37 -6.82
C LEU A 54 -8.01 -7.20 -7.66
N THR A 55 -7.08 -7.92 -7.02
CA THR A 55 -6.03 -8.67 -7.73
C THR A 55 -6.50 -10.00 -8.31
N GLU A 56 -7.50 -10.66 -7.70
CA GLU A 56 -7.95 -12.01 -8.09
C GLU A 56 -9.20 -12.00 -8.99
N GLN A 57 -10.10 -11.04 -8.78
CA GLN A 57 -11.38 -11.01 -9.50
C GLN A 57 -11.45 -9.91 -10.54
N VAL A 58 -10.99 -8.70 -10.22
CA VAL A 58 -11.10 -7.52 -11.09
C VAL A 58 -9.97 -7.51 -12.12
N PHE A 59 -8.75 -7.33 -11.68
CA PHE A 59 -7.58 -7.17 -12.56
C PHE A 59 -6.94 -8.50 -12.97
N LYS A 60 -7.09 -9.55 -12.16
CA LYS A 60 -6.54 -10.91 -12.35
C LYS A 60 -5.03 -10.93 -12.58
N ARG A 61 -4.31 -10.00 -11.94
CA ARG A 61 -2.86 -9.81 -12.06
C ARG A 61 -2.35 -8.92 -10.92
N PRO A 62 -1.03 -8.81 -10.71
CA PRO A 62 -0.48 -7.85 -9.77
C PRO A 62 -0.91 -6.42 -10.08
N LEU A 63 -1.14 -5.63 -9.06
CA LEU A 63 -1.74 -4.31 -9.14
C LEU A 63 -0.98 -3.31 -8.30
N PHE A 64 -0.55 -2.21 -8.91
CA PHE A 64 -0.12 -1.02 -8.19
C PHE A 64 -1.34 -0.16 -7.88
N VAL A 65 -1.53 0.15 -6.59
CA VAL A 65 -2.51 1.14 -6.12
C VAL A 65 -1.74 2.36 -5.67
N THR A 66 -2.11 3.54 -6.19
CA THR A 66 -1.40 4.81 -5.92
C THR A 66 -2.33 5.88 -5.36
N ASP A 67 -1.76 6.99 -4.91
CA ASP A 67 -2.50 8.21 -4.54
C ASP A 67 -3.54 7.97 -3.45
N TYR A 68 -3.06 7.43 -2.33
CA TYR A 68 -3.89 7.16 -1.16
C TYR A 68 -4.30 8.43 -0.42
N PRO A 69 -5.44 8.45 0.27
CA PRO A 69 -5.82 9.54 1.15
C PRO A 69 -4.74 9.81 2.21
N LYS A 70 -4.45 11.09 2.44
CA LYS A 70 -3.41 11.50 3.39
C LYS A 70 -3.70 11.07 4.83
N GLU A 71 -4.96 10.92 5.19
CA GLU A 71 -5.41 10.59 6.54
C GLU A 71 -5.02 9.16 6.97
N ILE A 72 -4.90 8.24 6.02
CA ILE A 72 -4.59 6.83 6.29
C ILE A 72 -3.12 6.47 6.01
N LYS A 73 -2.28 7.45 5.66
CA LYS A 73 -0.86 7.22 5.35
C LYS A 73 0.04 8.09 6.24
N ALA A 74 1.30 7.72 6.32
CA ALA A 74 2.28 8.33 7.21
C ALA A 74 2.58 9.80 6.83
N PHE A 75 2.90 10.60 7.84
CA PHE A 75 3.14 12.05 7.73
C PHE A 75 4.25 12.43 6.75
N TYR A 76 5.24 11.56 6.58
CA TYR A 76 6.41 11.82 5.75
C TYR A 76 6.21 11.57 4.25
N MET A 77 5.06 11.09 3.86
CA MET A 77 4.74 10.86 2.44
C MET A 77 4.43 12.19 1.75
N LYS A 78 4.93 12.34 0.53
CA LYS A 78 4.74 13.58 -0.24
C LYS A 78 3.27 13.83 -0.50
N LEU A 79 2.82 15.03 -0.13
CA LEU A 79 1.47 15.49 -0.43
C LEU A 79 1.34 15.79 -1.93
N ASN A 80 0.29 15.29 -2.56
CA ASN A 80 -0.04 15.60 -3.96
C ASN A 80 -0.65 16.99 -4.09
N ASP A 81 -0.70 17.51 -5.32
CA ASP A 81 -1.20 18.85 -5.60
C ASP A 81 -2.67 19.06 -5.22
N ASP A 82 -3.45 17.98 -5.13
CA ASP A 82 -4.85 18.00 -4.70
C ASP A 82 -5.04 18.24 -3.19
N GLN A 83 -3.96 18.26 -2.42
CA GLN A 83 -3.91 18.45 -0.96
C GLN A 83 -4.74 17.39 -0.15
N LYS A 84 -5.18 16.32 -0.80
CA LYS A 84 -6.03 15.26 -0.22
C LYS A 84 -5.34 13.91 -0.26
N THR A 85 -4.51 13.68 -1.26
CA THR A 85 -3.82 12.42 -1.45
C THR A 85 -2.32 12.57 -1.29
N VAL A 86 -1.63 11.46 -1.12
CA VAL A 86 -0.17 11.39 -1.02
C VAL A 86 0.40 10.47 -2.10
N ALA A 87 1.61 10.75 -2.55
CA ALA A 87 2.34 9.95 -3.53
C ALA A 87 2.82 8.63 -2.91
N ALA A 88 1.86 7.86 -2.40
CA ALA A 88 2.06 6.50 -1.90
C ALA A 88 1.81 5.49 -3.02
N MET A 89 2.39 4.32 -2.86
CA MET A 89 2.22 3.19 -3.76
C MET A 89 2.26 1.90 -2.98
N ASP A 90 1.27 1.06 -3.17
CA ASP A 90 1.28 -0.31 -2.66
C ASP A 90 1.20 -1.27 -3.85
N LEU A 91 2.05 -2.31 -3.84
CA LEU A 91 1.97 -3.42 -4.79
C LEU A 91 1.17 -4.55 -4.16
N LEU A 92 0.04 -4.86 -4.75
CA LEU A 92 -0.84 -5.95 -4.38
C LEU A 92 -0.61 -7.15 -5.29
N VAL A 93 -0.57 -8.34 -4.71
CA VAL A 93 -0.41 -9.59 -5.46
C VAL A 93 -1.52 -10.59 -5.13
N PRO A 94 -1.95 -11.41 -6.11
CA PRO A 94 -2.97 -12.44 -5.89
C PRO A 94 -2.57 -13.41 -4.75
N GLY A 95 -3.48 -13.71 -3.87
CA GLY A 95 -3.30 -14.68 -2.78
C GLY A 95 -2.71 -14.13 -1.49
N VAL A 96 -2.08 -12.96 -1.52
CA VAL A 96 -1.46 -12.34 -0.34
C VAL A 96 -2.03 -10.94 -0.05
N GLY A 97 -2.31 -10.13 -1.08
CA GLY A 97 -2.61 -8.72 -0.96
C GLY A 97 -1.34 -7.87 -1.04
N GLU A 98 -1.22 -6.82 -0.24
CA GLU A 98 -0.03 -5.96 -0.22
C GLU A 98 1.24 -6.76 0.10
N ILE A 99 2.26 -6.64 -0.76
CA ILE A 99 3.58 -7.23 -0.58
C ILE A 99 4.68 -6.16 -0.51
N ILE A 100 4.49 -5.03 -1.17
CA ILE A 100 5.37 -3.87 -1.13
C ILE A 100 4.52 -2.63 -0.85
N GLY A 101 4.96 -1.80 0.09
CA GLY A 101 4.45 -0.46 0.30
C GLY A 101 5.56 0.57 0.15
N GLY A 102 5.28 1.70 -0.48
CA GLY A 102 6.27 2.73 -0.73
C GLY A 102 5.67 4.11 -0.92
N SER A 103 6.53 5.11 -0.99
CA SER A 103 6.11 6.48 -1.33
C SER A 103 7.28 7.33 -1.76
N GLN A 104 6.99 8.39 -2.50
CA GLN A 104 7.85 9.56 -2.52
C GLN A 104 7.82 10.21 -1.14
N ARG A 105 8.96 10.75 -0.69
CA ARG A 105 9.05 11.43 0.60
C ARG A 105 8.83 12.93 0.42
N GLU A 106 8.19 13.57 1.42
CA GLU A 106 8.02 15.02 1.41
C GLU A 106 9.38 15.70 1.58
N GLU A 107 9.74 16.53 0.61
CA GLU A 107 10.97 17.32 0.63
C GLU A 107 10.79 18.72 1.20
N ASN A 108 9.57 19.23 1.25
CA ASN A 108 9.29 20.56 1.78
C ASN A 108 9.18 20.51 3.30
N TYR A 109 10.05 21.28 3.99
CA TYR A 109 10.09 21.35 5.44
C TYR A 109 8.76 21.83 6.05
N ASP A 110 8.21 22.92 5.51
CA ASP A 110 7.00 23.54 6.08
C ASP A 110 5.78 22.61 5.94
N VAL A 111 5.63 21.97 4.78
CA VAL A 111 4.58 20.98 4.54
C VAL A 111 4.71 19.79 5.49
N LEU A 112 5.93 19.30 5.71
CA LEU A 112 6.21 18.19 6.63
C LEU A 112 5.83 18.56 8.07
N VAL A 113 6.20 19.74 8.54
CA VAL A 113 5.87 20.25 9.88
C VAL A 113 4.35 20.43 10.03
N GLU A 114 3.68 20.96 9.02
CA GLU A 114 2.22 21.09 9.05
C GLU A 114 1.53 19.75 9.18
N ARG A 115 1.96 18.76 8.40
CA ARG A 115 1.45 17.38 8.51
C ARG A 115 1.68 16.76 9.89
N MET A 116 2.85 17.01 10.48
CA MET A 116 3.13 16.54 11.85
C MET A 116 2.18 17.17 12.86
N LYS A 117 1.89 18.47 12.73
CA LYS A 117 0.95 19.18 13.61
C LYS A 117 -0.48 18.66 13.46
N GLU A 118 -0.94 18.41 12.22
CA GLU A 118 -2.25 17.79 11.95
C GLU A 118 -2.41 16.45 12.68
N LEU A 119 -1.34 15.67 12.78
CA LEU A 119 -1.32 14.36 13.43
C LEU A 119 -0.96 14.41 14.94
N GLY A 120 -0.74 15.61 15.49
CA GLY A 120 -0.38 15.78 16.90
C GLY A 120 1.02 15.29 17.26
N LEU A 121 1.91 15.19 16.27
CA LEU A 121 3.31 14.79 16.48
C LEU A 121 4.14 16.00 16.94
N LYS A 122 5.09 15.76 17.85
CA LYS A 122 6.01 16.80 18.33
C LYS A 122 7.23 16.88 17.44
N GLU A 123 7.58 18.07 16.99
CA GLU A 123 8.77 18.32 16.16
C GLU A 123 10.06 17.86 16.85
N GLU A 124 10.12 18.02 18.18
CA GLU A 124 11.29 17.64 19.00
C GLU A 124 11.67 16.17 18.86
N ASP A 125 10.69 15.28 18.72
CA ASP A 125 10.89 13.84 18.60
C ASP A 125 11.45 13.45 17.22
N TYR A 126 11.32 14.33 16.24
CA TYR A 126 11.69 14.09 14.84
C TYR A 126 12.72 15.07 14.29
N ASN A 127 13.45 15.79 15.15
CA ASN A 127 14.46 16.76 14.73
C ASN A 127 15.47 16.16 13.76
N PHE A 128 15.94 14.94 14.01
CA PHE A 128 16.87 14.23 13.11
C PHE A 128 16.32 14.06 11.68
N TYR A 129 15.00 13.90 11.55
CA TYR A 129 14.33 13.73 10.27
C TYR A 129 14.07 15.09 9.60
N LEU A 130 13.69 16.09 10.38
CA LEU A 130 13.45 17.47 9.93
C LEU A 130 14.74 18.13 9.46
N ASP A 131 15.86 17.84 10.10
CA ASP A 131 17.18 18.39 9.75
C ASP A 131 17.61 17.98 8.34
N LEU A 132 17.19 16.81 7.85
CA LEU A 132 17.39 16.38 6.46
C LEU A 132 16.68 17.29 5.43
N ARG A 133 15.79 18.17 5.86
CA ARG A 133 15.12 19.18 5.03
C ARG A 133 15.62 20.58 5.33
N ARG A 134 15.95 20.86 6.59
CA ARG A 134 16.44 22.15 7.05
C ARG A 134 17.80 22.48 6.46
N TYR A 135 18.69 21.52 6.37
CA TYR A 135 20.08 21.69 5.91
C TYR A 135 20.32 21.26 4.45
N GLY A 136 19.28 20.96 3.72
CA GLY A 136 19.33 20.56 2.32
C GLY A 136 18.63 19.22 2.10
N THR A 137 17.99 19.09 0.95
CA THR A 137 17.21 17.91 0.60
C THR A 137 17.29 17.61 -0.88
N ASN A 138 16.99 16.37 -1.24
CA ASN A 138 16.79 15.92 -2.61
C ASN A 138 15.46 15.18 -2.71
N LYS A 139 14.87 15.16 -3.92
CA LYS A 139 13.76 14.26 -4.20
C LYS A 139 14.20 12.82 -3.98
N HIS A 140 13.49 12.11 -3.15
CA HIS A 140 13.75 10.70 -2.88
C HIS A 140 12.46 9.94 -2.61
N ALA A 141 12.52 8.66 -2.83
CA ALA A 141 11.46 7.72 -2.54
C ALA A 141 12.04 6.51 -1.80
N GLY A 142 11.17 5.75 -1.19
CA GLY A 142 11.55 4.51 -0.55
C GLY A 142 10.38 3.54 -0.52
N PHE A 143 10.71 2.26 -0.46
CA PHE A 143 9.72 1.20 -0.31
C PHE A 143 10.18 0.17 0.71
N GLY A 144 9.23 -0.56 1.26
CA GLY A 144 9.45 -1.74 2.08
C GLY A 144 8.84 -2.97 1.43
N LEU A 145 9.60 -4.04 1.35
CA LEU A 145 9.09 -5.36 0.98
C LEU A 145 8.80 -6.14 2.27
N GLY A 146 7.57 -6.62 2.42
CA GLY A 146 7.21 -7.54 3.49
C GLY A 146 7.90 -8.88 3.30
N PHE A 147 9.02 -9.12 3.98
CA PHE A 147 9.83 -10.32 3.79
C PHE A 147 9.03 -11.61 4.04
N GLU A 148 8.27 -11.65 5.12
CA GLU A 148 7.41 -12.79 5.46
C GLU A 148 6.34 -13.04 4.40
N ARG A 149 5.72 -11.97 3.90
CA ARG A 149 4.74 -12.07 2.80
C ARG A 149 5.39 -12.56 1.51
N ALA A 150 6.61 -12.11 1.21
CA ALA A 150 7.38 -12.59 0.06
C ALA A 150 7.70 -14.08 0.18
N VAL A 151 8.14 -14.54 1.34
CA VAL A 151 8.39 -15.97 1.61
C VAL A 151 7.12 -16.79 1.42
N MET A 152 6.00 -16.38 2.03
CA MET A 152 4.70 -17.04 1.86
C MET A 152 4.28 -17.10 0.39
N TYR A 153 4.51 -15.99 -0.33
CA TYR A 153 4.13 -15.90 -1.74
C TYR A 153 4.90 -16.87 -2.64
N ILE A 154 6.23 -16.94 -2.45
CA ILE A 154 7.13 -17.77 -3.27
C ILE A 154 7.01 -19.26 -2.91
N THR A 155 6.85 -19.58 -1.62
CA THR A 155 6.81 -20.97 -1.14
C THR A 155 5.40 -21.57 -1.15
N GLY A 156 4.36 -20.74 -1.18
CA GLY A 156 2.97 -21.18 -1.07
C GLY A 156 2.54 -21.56 0.35
N VAL A 157 3.36 -21.28 1.36
CA VAL A 157 3.01 -21.49 2.77
C VAL A 157 1.93 -20.50 3.18
N SER A 158 0.86 -20.98 3.79
CA SER A 158 -0.30 -20.17 4.17
C SER A 158 -0.15 -19.41 5.49
N ASN A 159 0.82 -19.79 6.32
CA ASN A 159 1.07 -19.16 7.61
C ASN A 159 2.57 -19.15 7.93
N ILE A 160 3.13 -17.94 8.10
CA ILE A 160 4.55 -17.76 8.41
C ILE A 160 4.98 -18.37 9.75
N ARG A 161 4.05 -18.55 10.68
CA ARG A 161 4.32 -19.17 11.99
C ARG A 161 4.37 -20.70 11.95
N ARG A 162 4.12 -21.31 10.78
CA ARG A 162 4.19 -22.76 10.60
C ARG A 162 5.62 -23.17 10.30
N SER A 163 6.39 -23.46 11.34
CA SER A 163 7.65 -24.17 11.22
C SER A 163 7.36 -25.68 11.14
N GLU A 164 7.46 -26.25 9.95
CA GLU A 164 7.53 -27.71 9.82
C GLU A 164 9.00 -28.11 9.92
N GLU A 165 9.48 -28.40 11.13
CA GLU A 165 10.66 -29.23 11.30
C GLU A 165 10.29 -30.64 10.81
N ARG A 166 10.59 -30.96 9.57
CA ARG A 166 10.70 -32.35 9.16
C ARG A 166 11.98 -32.88 9.79
N ARG A 167 11.83 -33.55 10.95
CA ARG A 167 12.86 -34.47 11.41
C ARG A 167 12.92 -35.60 10.40
N VAL A 168 14.05 -35.71 9.70
CA VAL A 168 14.42 -36.88 8.90
C VAL A 168 14.83 -37.99 9.85
#